data_024481cb3c28666a36bf1c17c87c4a55
#
_entry.id   024481cb3c28666a36bf1c17c87c4a55
#
_cell.length_a   1.000
_cell.length_b   1.000
_cell.length_c   1.000
_cell.angle_alpha   90.00
_cell.angle_beta   90.00
_cell.angle_gamma   90.00
#
_symmetry.space_group_name_H-M   'P 1'
#
loop_
_entity.id
_entity.type
_entity.pdbx_description
1 polymer ?
#
loop_
_entity_poly.entity_id
_entity_poly.type
_entity_poly.pdbx_seq_one_letter_code
_entity_poly.pdbx_strand_id
1 'polypeptide(L)'
;MTQEEKKQLKIAACKVRLGIIEGVFAAKSGHPGGSLSAADVLTYLYFKHMNVDPQNPRWENRDRFVLSKGHAAPALYSALANRGFFPVDELKTLRHIGSRLQGHPNMNLTPVVDMSTGSLGQGVSTAAGMALGAKRLGSGVRVYTLLGDGEIEEGQVWEAMMFASHYKLDNLLVFVDNNNLQIDGAVSDVMSPYPIDEKFAAFGLFVQTVDGHDFDAIDEAVKRAEAEKGRPSAIVLKTVKGKGVSFMENQVGWHGKAPNDEQYHAAMEELEKAMREEEAE
;
A
#
# COMPACT_ATOMS: atom_id res chain seq x y z
N MET A 1 10.86 3.66 16.84
CA MET A 1 9.94 4.81 17.13
C MET A 1 9.60 4.87 18.62
N THR A 2 8.92 5.94 19.12
CA THR A 2 8.44 5.97 20.51
C THR A 2 7.20 5.08 20.67
N GLN A 3 6.87 4.68 21.92
CA GLN A 3 5.67 3.88 22.19
C GLN A 3 4.40 4.65 21.82
N GLU A 4 4.35 5.98 22.13
CA GLU A 4 3.23 6.82 21.75
C GLU A 4 3.05 6.93 20.23
N GLU A 5 4.12 7.12 19.47
CA GLU A 5 4.04 7.11 18.00
C GLU A 5 3.50 5.77 17.47
N LYS A 6 3.97 4.65 18.05
CA LYS A 6 3.53 3.31 17.65
C LYS A 6 2.03 3.11 17.96
N LYS A 7 1.58 3.52 19.14
CA LYS A 7 0.17 3.50 19.53
C LYS A 7 -0.70 4.30 18.56
N GLN A 8 -0.30 5.54 18.24
CA GLN A 8 -1.04 6.40 17.31
C GLN A 8 -1.12 5.78 15.90
N LEU A 9 -0.06 5.13 15.43
CA LEU A 9 -0.08 4.41 14.15
C LEU A 9 -1.01 3.20 14.16
N LYS A 10 -1.05 2.43 15.25
CA LYS A 10 -1.97 1.29 15.39
C LYS A 10 -3.44 1.76 15.37
N ILE A 11 -3.77 2.82 16.11
CA ILE A 11 -5.10 3.43 16.08
C ILE A 11 -5.44 3.92 14.66
N ALA A 12 -4.51 4.59 13.99
CA ALA A 12 -4.70 5.05 12.63
C ALA A 12 -4.90 3.88 11.65
N ALA A 13 -4.18 2.78 11.81
CA ALA A 13 -4.35 1.58 10.98
C ALA A 13 -5.72 0.91 11.19
N CYS A 14 -6.25 0.92 12.42
CA CYS A 14 -7.63 0.48 12.68
C CYS A 14 -8.63 1.37 11.93
N LYS A 15 -8.48 2.70 11.99
CA LYS A 15 -9.33 3.65 11.23
C LYS A 15 -9.24 3.42 9.72
N VAL A 16 -8.04 3.16 9.20
CA VAL A 16 -7.85 2.84 7.78
C VAL A 16 -8.60 1.55 7.42
N ARG A 17 -8.53 0.51 8.25
CA ARG A 17 -9.27 -0.76 8.04
C ARG A 17 -10.78 -0.56 8.10
N LEU A 18 -11.30 0.21 9.06
CA LEU A 18 -12.71 0.57 9.14
C LEU A 18 -13.19 1.24 7.84
N GLY A 19 -12.44 2.21 7.33
CA GLY A 19 -12.77 2.89 6.08
C GLY A 19 -12.68 1.98 4.83
N ILE A 20 -11.79 0.98 4.82
CA ILE A 20 -11.75 -0.05 3.76
C ILE A 20 -13.06 -0.83 3.73
N ILE A 21 -13.49 -1.35 4.89
CA ILE A 21 -14.71 -2.15 5.02
C ILE A 21 -15.93 -1.30 4.67
N GLU A 22 -16.03 -0.07 5.19
CA GLU A 22 -17.11 0.87 4.89
C GLU A 22 -17.24 1.13 3.38
N GLY A 23 -16.14 1.49 2.72
CA GLY A 23 -16.16 1.81 1.30
C GLY A 23 -16.53 0.62 0.42
N VAL A 24 -15.93 -0.55 0.69
CA VAL A 24 -16.21 -1.78 -0.08
C VAL A 24 -17.65 -2.26 0.13
N PHE A 25 -18.18 -2.15 1.36
CA PHE A 25 -19.56 -2.48 1.67
C PHE A 25 -20.53 -1.54 0.97
N ALA A 26 -20.33 -0.23 1.05
CA ALA A 26 -21.19 0.77 0.38
C ALA A 26 -21.21 0.57 -1.14
N ALA A 27 -20.06 0.26 -1.73
CA ALA A 27 -19.93 0.00 -3.16
C ALA A 27 -20.54 -1.33 -3.63
N LYS A 28 -20.85 -2.26 -2.71
CA LYS A 28 -21.19 -3.67 -3.02
C LYS A 28 -20.17 -4.35 -3.94
N SER A 29 -18.94 -3.82 -3.97
CA SER A 29 -17.87 -4.25 -4.87
C SER A 29 -16.52 -3.72 -4.39
N GLY A 30 -15.44 -4.47 -4.57
CA GLY A 30 -14.09 -4.02 -4.23
C GLY A 30 -13.19 -5.16 -3.77
N HIS A 31 -11.98 -4.81 -3.34
CA HIS A 31 -10.93 -5.75 -2.99
C HIS A 31 -10.52 -5.59 -1.51
N PRO A 32 -11.30 -6.13 -0.55
CA PRO A 32 -11.00 -5.93 0.87
C PRO A 32 -9.71 -6.65 1.30
N GLY A 33 -9.50 -7.90 0.87
CA GLY A 33 -8.38 -8.72 1.36
C GLY A 33 -7.02 -8.08 1.17
N GLY A 34 -6.68 -7.69 -0.08
CA GLY A 34 -5.42 -7.04 -0.41
C GLY A 34 -5.34 -5.56 0.03
N SER A 35 -6.48 -4.95 0.37
CA SER A 35 -6.53 -3.63 0.98
C SER A 35 -6.20 -3.71 2.48
N LEU A 36 -6.76 -4.69 3.18
CA LEU A 36 -6.52 -4.90 4.62
C LEU A 36 -5.07 -5.29 4.91
N SER A 37 -4.42 -6.11 4.05
CA SER A 37 -2.99 -6.44 4.21
C SER A 37 -2.08 -5.22 4.04
N ALA A 38 -2.46 -4.28 3.19
CA ALA A 38 -1.68 -3.06 2.89
C ALA A 38 -1.88 -1.92 3.90
N ALA A 39 -2.84 -2.04 4.82
CA ALA A 39 -3.25 -0.94 5.69
C ALA A 39 -2.11 -0.38 6.55
N ASP A 40 -1.24 -1.24 7.12
CA ASP A 40 -0.17 -0.79 8.01
C ASP A 40 0.92 -0.02 7.28
N VAL A 41 1.41 -0.53 6.14
CA VAL A 41 2.43 0.18 5.36
C VAL A 41 1.90 1.52 4.83
N LEU A 42 0.65 1.59 4.37
CA LEU A 42 0.05 2.85 3.94
C LEU A 42 -0.13 3.82 5.11
N THR A 43 -0.55 3.32 6.27
CA THR A 43 -0.63 4.12 7.50
C THR A 43 0.75 4.67 7.87
N TYR A 44 1.77 3.81 7.93
CA TYR A 44 3.13 4.25 8.23
C TYR A 44 3.60 5.35 7.27
N LEU A 45 3.43 5.14 5.97
CA LEU A 45 3.89 6.09 4.95
C LEU A 45 3.19 7.45 5.09
N TYR A 46 1.87 7.49 5.14
CA TYR A 46 1.11 8.75 5.11
C TYR A 46 1.03 9.46 6.46
N PHE A 47 1.12 8.75 7.59
CA PHE A 47 0.94 9.37 8.91
C PHE A 47 2.26 9.69 9.61
N LYS A 48 3.36 9.03 9.22
CA LYS A 48 4.66 9.23 9.89
C LYS A 48 5.78 9.61 8.94
N HIS A 49 5.89 8.95 7.78
CA HIS A 49 7.15 8.92 7.05
C HIS A 49 7.22 9.88 5.87
N MET A 50 6.25 9.82 4.96
CA MET A 50 6.26 10.63 3.74
C MET A 50 6.11 12.12 4.03
N ASN A 51 6.89 12.91 3.30
CA ASN A 51 6.75 14.35 3.30
C ASN A 51 5.55 14.77 2.45
N VAL A 52 4.38 14.83 3.05
CA VAL A 52 3.11 15.19 2.42
C VAL A 52 2.30 16.14 3.30
N ASP A 53 1.55 17.05 2.68
CA ASP A 53 0.72 18.03 3.38
C ASP A 53 -0.73 17.95 2.88
N PRO A 54 -1.70 17.56 3.73
CA PRO A 54 -3.12 17.56 3.36
C PRO A 54 -3.67 18.93 2.95
N GLN A 55 -3.11 20.01 3.47
CA GLN A 55 -3.51 21.38 3.12
C GLN A 55 -2.91 21.85 1.78
N ASN A 56 -1.86 21.15 1.31
CA ASN A 56 -1.24 21.42 0.00
C ASN A 56 -0.98 20.11 -0.76
N PRO A 57 -2.04 19.41 -1.20
CA PRO A 57 -1.93 18.07 -1.82
C PRO A 57 -1.18 18.07 -3.15
N ARG A 58 -0.99 19.24 -3.77
CA ARG A 58 -0.25 19.42 -5.04
C ARG A 58 1.15 19.99 -4.85
N TRP A 59 1.64 20.06 -3.64
CA TRP A 59 2.99 20.55 -3.37
C TRP A 59 4.03 19.80 -4.22
N GLU A 60 4.81 20.54 -5.00
CA GLU A 60 5.74 19.96 -5.98
C GLU A 60 6.85 19.13 -5.33
N ASN A 61 7.33 19.56 -4.16
CA ASN A 61 8.44 18.90 -3.46
C ASN A 61 7.98 17.83 -2.45
N ARG A 62 6.68 17.47 -2.46
CA ARG A 62 6.21 16.34 -1.65
C ARG A 62 6.74 15.01 -2.20
N ASP A 63 6.84 14.01 -1.35
CA ASP A 63 7.10 12.65 -1.79
C ASP A 63 5.97 12.11 -2.67
N ARG A 64 6.25 11.07 -3.45
CA ARG A 64 5.32 10.43 -4.37
C ARG A 64 5.06 9.00 -3.94
N PHE A 65 3.80 8.61 -4.06
CA PHE A 65 3.40 7.21 -3.82
C PHE A 65 2.59 6.66 -4.99
N VAL A 66 3.03 5.53 -5.53
CA VAL A 66 2.33 4.79 -6.59
C VAL A 66 1.82 3.46 -6.05
N LEU A 67 0.49 3.32 -5.95
CA LEU A 67 -0.13 2.04 -5.62
C LEU A 67 -0.13 1.16 -6.87
N SER A 68 0.94 0.37 -7.10
CA SER A 68 1.08 -0.47 -8.30
C SER A 68 0.01 -1.57 -8.34
N LYS A 69 -0.26 -2.25 -7.20
CA LYS A 69 -1.44 -3.11 -7.03
C LYS A 69 -2.73 -2.28 -6.90
N GLY A 70 -3.12 -1.63 -7.99
CA GLY A 70 -4.18 -0.62 -8.01
C GLY A 70 -5.55 -1.09 -7.51
N HIS A 71 -5.79 -2.40 -7.50
CA HIS A 71 -7.01 -2.99 -6.94
C HIS A 71 -7.15 -2.76 -5.42
N ALA A 72 -6.02 -2.52 -4.69
CA ALA A 72 -6.07 -2.12 -3.28
C ALA A 72 -6.40 -0.62 -3.08
N ALA A 73 -7.01 0.04 -4.06
CA ALA A 73 -7.49 1.42 -3.98
C ALA A 73 -8.29 1.75 -2.70
N PRO A 74 -9.16 0.84 -2.16
CA PRO A 74 -9.85 1.13 -0.90
C PRO A 74 -8.90 1.46 0.25
N ALA A 75 -7.74 0.79 0.35
CA ALA A 75 -6.73 1.09 1.37
C ALA A 75 -6.11 2.48 1.17
N LEU A 76 -5.71 2.80 -0.06
CA LEU A 76 -5.16 4.12 -0.38
C LEU A 76 -6.17 5.23 -0.06
N TYR A 77 -7.40 5.09 -0.52
CA TYR A 77 -8.44 6.09 -0.26
C TYR A 77 -8.72 6.26 1.23
N SER A 78 -8.80 5.15 1.98
CA SER A 78 -9.01 5.22 3.42
C SER A 78 -7.83 5.87 4.15
N ALA A 79 -6.58 5.56 3.78
CA ALA A 79 -5.40 6.22 4.33
C ALA A 79 -5.41 7.72 4.03
N LEU A 80 -5.72 8.12 2.80
CA LEU A 80 -5.80 9.54 2.40
C LEU A 80 -6.90 10.29 3.13
N ALA A 81 -8.11 9.72 3.24
CA ALA A 81 -9.22 10.33 3.95
C ALA A 81 -8.91 10.51 5.44
N ASN A 82 -8.43 9.46 6.11
CA ASN A 82 -8.07 9.52 7.53
C ASN A 82 -6.86 10.43 7.80
N ARG A 83 -5.98 10.64 6.80
CA ARG A 83 -4.89 11.62 6.88
C ARG A 83 -5.37 13.06 6.68
N GLY A 84 -6.60 13.27 6.19
CA GLY A 84 -7.23 14.58 6.05
C GLY A 84 -7.13 15.20 4.65
N PHE A 85 -6.84 14.42 3.60
CA PHE A 85 -6.84 14.92 2.22
C PHE A 85 -8.23 15.14 1.65
N PHE A 86 -9.23 14.44 2.19
CA PHE A 86 -10.65 14.63 1.90
C PHE A 86 -11.51 14.02 3.02
N PRO A 87 -12.81 14.36 3.10
CA PRO A 87 -13.69 13.85 4.16
C PRO A 87 -13.80 12.33 4.17
N VAL A 88 -13.77 11.72 5.36
CA VAL A 88 -13.88 10.26 5.54
C VAL A 88 -15.21 9.73 5.00
N ASP A 89 -16.30 10.49 5.13
CA ASP A 89 -17.62 10.10 4.62
C ASP A 89 -17.66 9.90 3.10
N GLU A 90 -16.72 10.48 2.34
CA GLU A 90 -16.63 10.22 0.92
C GLU A 90 -16.28 8.77 0.58
N LEU A 91 -15.70 8.00 1.50
CA LEU A 91 -15.39 6.58 1.30
C LEU A 91 -16.64 5.78 0.92
N LYS A 92 -17.82 6.19 1.40
CA LYS A 92 -19.12 5.59 1.06
C LYS A 92 -19.50 5.77 -0.42
N THR A 93 -18.82 6.64 -1.14
CA THR A 93 -19.06 6.87 -2.57
C THR A 93 -18.16 6.03 -3.48
N LEU A 94 -17.35 5.14 -2.92
CA LEU A 94 -16.45 4.26 -3.69
C LEU A 94 -17.20 3.59 -4.86
N ARG A 95 -16.65 3.70 -6.08
CA ARG A 95 -17.22 3.13 -7.32
C ARG A 95 -18.60 3.64 -7.73
N HIS A 96 -19.19 4.59 -7.03
CA HIS A 96 -20.45 5.20 -7.47
C HIS A 96 -20.21 6.08 -8.69
N ILE A 97 -21.23 6.19 -9.54
CA ILE A 97 -21.20 7.08 -10.73
C ILE A 97 -20.99 8.52 -10.26
N GLY A 98 -20.01 9.19 -10.84
CA GLY A 98 -19.65 10.58 -10.50
C GLY A 98 -18.72 10.73 -9.29
N SER A 99 -18.44 9.65 -8.54
CA SER A 99 -17.45 9.70 -7.47
C SER A 99 -16.02 9.82 -8.03
N ARG A 100 -15.16 10.57 -7.33
CA ARG A 100 -13.72 10.57 -7.60
C ARG A 100 -13.02 9.30 -7.13
N LEU A 101 -13.63 8.53 -6.24
CA LEU A 101 -13.10 7.29 -5.68
C LEU A 101 -13.44 6.12 -6.60
N GLN A 102 -12.71 6.02 -7.70
CA GLN A 102 -12.87 4.98 -8.70
C GLN A 102 -12.41 3.61 -8.18
N GLY A 103 -12.78 2.53 -8.86
CA GLY A 103 -12.37 1.16 -8.48
C GLY A 103 -10.86 0.92 -8.46
N HIS A 104 -10.12 1.75 -9.19
CA HIS A 104 -8.65 1.85 -9.19
C HIS A 104 -8.25 3.32 -9.07
N PRO A 105 -7.06 3.66 -8.54
CA PRO A 105 -6.64 5.04 -8.38
C PRO A 105 -6.67 5.81 -9.69
N ASN A 106 -7.20 7.04 -9.63
CA ASN A 106 -7.24 7.95 -10.77
C ASN A 106 -6.63 9.30 -10.40
N MET A 107 -5.46 9.62 -10.96
CA MET A 107 -4.69 10.82 -10.67
C MET A 107 -5.38 12.12 -11.12
N ASN A 108 -6.29 12.04 -12.08
CA ASN A 108 -7.01 13.20 -12.58
C ASN A 108 -8.19 13.59 -11.68
N LEU A 109 -8.75 12.64 -10.93
CA LEU A 109 -9.94 12.84 -10.10
C LEU A 109 -9.61 13.02 -8.62
N THR A 110 -8.62 12.27 -8.12
CA THR A 110 -8.28 12.28 -6.70
C THR A 110 -6.97 13.02 -6.45
N PRO A 111 -6.99 14.19 -5.78
CA PRO A 111 -5.77 14.88 -5.39
C PRO A 111 -4.83 13.95 -4.60
N VAL A 112 -3.52 14.15 -4.76
CA VAL A 112 -2.46 13.35 -4.12
C VAL A 112 -2.31 11.89 -4.62
N VAL A 113 -3.17 11.42 -5.49
CA VAL A 113 -2.92 10.20 -6.26
C VAL A 113 -1.93 10.55 -7.39
N ASP A 114 -0.73 9.99 -7.33
CA ASP A 114 0.36 10.37 -8.24
C ASP A 114 0.27 9.68 -9.60
N MET A 115 -0.39 8.51 -9.66
CA MET A 115 -0.55 7.75 -10.90
C MET A 115 -1.85 6.97 -10.91
N SER A 116 -2.54 6.99 -12.05
CA SER A 116 -3.64 6.06 -12.32
C SER A 116 -3.07 4.66 -12.55
N THR A 117 -3.53 3.67 -11.77
CA THR A 117 -3.05 2.30 -11.82
C THR A 117 -4.20 1.31 -11.93
N GLY A 118 -3.90 0.01 -12.05
CA GLY A 118 -4.90 -1.06 -12.16
C GLY A 118 -4.45 -2.18 -13.10
N SER A 119 -3.70 -1.85 -14.17
CA SER A 119 -2.97 -2.84 -14.95
C SER A 119 -1.71 -3.22 -14.17
N LEU A 120 -1.66 -4.47 -13.67
CA LEU A 120 -0.58 -4.94 -12.81
C LEU A 120 0.78 -4.83 -13.51
N GLY A 121 1.81 -4.54 -12.74
CA GLY A 121 3.19 -4.36 -13.23
C GLY A 121 3.47 -2.98 -13.85
N GLN A 122 2.45 -2.17 -14.22
CA GLN A 122 2.66 -0.88 -14.88
C GLN A 122 3.01 0.25 -13.90
N GLY A 123 2.42 0.22 -12.70
CA GLY A 123 2.63 1.27 -11.70
C GLY A 123 4.09 1.43 -11.29
N VAL A 124 4.80 0.33 -11.10
CA VAL A 124 6.22 0.38 -10.70
C VAL A 124 7.12 1.01 -11.77
N SER A 125 6.80 0.84 -13.06
CA SER A 125 7.54 1.49 -14.14
C SER A 125 7.36 3.01 -14.12
N THR A 126 6.15 3.48 -13.84
CA THR A 126 5.90 4.93 -13.67
C THR A 126 6.58 5.47 -12.42
N ALA A 127 6.61 4.74 -11.31
CA ALA A 127 7.35 5.10 -10.11
C ALA A 127 8.86 5.24 -10.39
N ALA A 128 9.44 4.30 -11.14
CA ALA A 128 10.85 4.38 -11.56
C ALA A 128 11.12 5.61 -12.45
N GLY A 129 10.19 5.93 -13.36
CA GLY A 129 10.26 7.14 -14.18
C GLY A 129 10.21 8.44 -13.35
N MET A 130 9.30 8.50 -12.35
CA MET A 130 9.21 9.63 -11.41
C MET A 130 10.50 9.79 -10.60
N ALA A 131 11.06 8.67 -10.09
CA ALA A 131 12.31 8.69 -9.33
C ALA A 131 13.49 9.18 -10.18
N LEU A 132 13.58 8.76 -11.44
CA LEU A 132 14.61 9.27 -12.36
C LEU A 132 14.43 10.75 -12.62
N GLY A 133 13.19 11.21 -12.86
CA GLY A 133 12.88 12.62 -13.06
C GLY A 133 13.31 13.46 -11.86
N ALA A 134 12.90 13.08 -10.65
CA ALA A 134 13.28 13.75 -9.41
C ALA A 134 14.81 13.80 -9.22
N LYS A 135 15.50 12.68 -9.45
CA LYS A 135 16.96 12.59 -9.35
C LYS A 135 17.67 13.51 -10.33
N ARG A 136 17.22 13.58 -11.59
CA ARG A 136 17.81 14.45 -12.62
C ARG A 136 17.58 15.94 -12.37
N LEU A 137 16.46 16.28 -11.76
CA LEU A 137 16.14 17.65 -11.34
C LEU A 137 16.87 18.06 -10.05
N GLY A 138 17.61 17.15 -9.41
CA GLY A 138 18.28 17.41 -8.14
C GLY A 138 17.30 17.68 -6.99
N SER A 139 16.05 17.25 -7.12
CA SER A 139 15.05 17.39 -6.05
C SER A 139 15.29 16.34 -4.96
N GLY A 140 14.95 16.69 -3.72
CA GLY A 140 14.99 15.75 -2.60
C GLY A 140 13.81 14.77 -2.53
N VAL A 141 12.94 14.76 -3.55
CA VAL A 141 11.71 13.94 -3.59
C VAL A 141 12.05 12.46 -3.65
N ARG A 142 11.42 11.70 -2.78
CA ARG A 142 11.45 10.24 -2.79
C ARG A 142 10.18 9.69 -3.41
N VAL A 143 10.31 8.50 -4.00
CA VAL A 143 9.21 7.79 -4.64
C VAL A 143 9.06 6.43 -3.99
N TYR A 144 7.86 6.15 -3.54
CA TYR A 144 7.45 4.90 -2.92
C TYR A 144 6.44 4.18 -3.81
N THR A 145 6.51 2.87 -3.90
CA THR A 145 5.53 2.07 -4.64
C THR A 145 5.23 0.78 -3.91
N LEU A 146 3.97 0.33 -3.98
CA LEU A 146 3.50 -0.91 -3.36
C LEU A 146 2.99 -1.87 -4.43
N LEU A 147 3.63 -3.04 -4.51
CA LEU A 147 3.27 -4.14 -5.38
C LEU A 147 2.62 -5.27 -4.57
N GLY A 148 1.87 -6.14 -5.25
CA GLY A 148 1.45 -7.43 -4.72
C GLY A 148 2.43 -8.54 -5.09
N ASP A 149 2.44 -9.63 -4.30
CA ASP A 149 3.24 -10.82 -4.59
C ASP A 149 2.84 -11.53 -5.89
N GLY A 150 1.54 -11.59 -6.21
CA GLY A 150 1.08 -12.06 -7.53
C GLY A 150 1.35 -11.04 -8.64
N GLU A 151 1.43 -9.74 -8.35
CA GLU A 151 1.76 -8.73 -9.35
C GLU A 151 3.19 -8.85 -9.87
N ILE A 152 4.13 -9.28 -9.04
CA ILE A 152 5.54 -9.44 -9.46
C ILE A 152 5.77 -10.62 -10.41
N GLU A 153 4.75 -11.38 -10.75
CA GLU A 153 4.78 -12.36 -11.85
C GLU A 153 4.83 -11.69 -13.23
N GLU A 154 4.40 -10.42 -13.31
CA GLU A 154 4.45 -9.62 -14.53
C GLU A 154 5.91 -9.28 -14.92
N GLY A 155 6.28 -9.57 -16.18
CA GLY A 155 7.63 -9.28 -16.71
C GLY A 155 8.03 -7.81 -16.61
N GLN A 156 7.05 -6.90 -16.73
CA GLN A 156 7.21 -5.45 -16.62
C GLN A 156 7.83 -5.01 -15.28
N VAL A 157 7.55 -5.74 -14.18
CA VAL A 157 8.16 -5.46 -12.87
C VAL A 157 9.69 -5.61 -12.96
N TRP A 158 10.17 -6.68 -13.57
CA TRP A 158 11.60 -6.97 -13.67
C TRP A 158 12.32 -6.03 -14.64
N GLU A 159 11.66 -5.60 -15.70
CA GLU A 159 12.16 -4.53 -16.57
C GLU A 159 12.33 -3.22 -15.81
N ALA A 160 11.36 -2.86 -14.96
CA ALA A 160 11.46 -1.68 -14.10
C ALA A 160 12.60 -1.80 -13.07
N MET A 161 12.85 -2.98 -12.49
CA MET A 161 13.94 -3.20 -11.55
C MET A 161 15.31 -3.07 -12.24
N MET A 162 15.45 -3.62 -13.45
CA MET A 162 16.65 -3.46 -14.28
C MET A 162 16.95 -1.99 -14.56
N PHE A 163 15.92 -1.24 -14.95
CA PHE A 163 15.99 0.19 -15.20
C PHE A 163 16.39 0.95 -13.92
N ALA A 164 15.72 0.69 -12.81
CA ALA A 164 15.97 1.37 -11.54
C ALA A 164 17.42 1.16 -11.04
N SER A 165 17.93 -0.06 -11.16
CA SER A 165 19.31 -0.39 -10.79
C SER A 165 20.32 0.26 -11.74
N HIS A 166 20.09 0.23 -13.04
CA HIS A 166 20.96 0.85 -14.04
C HIS A 166 21.14 2.36 -13.77
N TYR A 167 20.05 3.08 -13.47
CA TYR A 167 20.06 4.49 -13.17
C TYR A 167 20.36 4.81 -11.70
N LYS A 168 20.63 3.79 -10.88
CA LYS A 168 20.99 3.93 -9.46
C LYS A 168 19.96 4.77 -8.68
N LEU A 169 18.68 4.43 -8.81
CA LEU A 169 17.57 5.21 -8.25
C LEU A 169 17.44 4.98 -6.74
N ASP A 170 18.40 5.51 -5.97
CA ASP A 170 18.43 5.44 -4.50
C ASP A 170 17.36 6.29 -3.79
N ASN A 171 16.55 6.99 -4.57
CA ASN A 171 15.32 7.67 -4.16
C ASN A 171 14.05 6.88 -4.49
N LEU A 172 14.15 5.63 -4.96
CA LEU A 172 13.04 4.71 -5.18
C LEU A 172 13.04 3.62 -4.10
N LEU A 173 11.90 3.47 -3.41
CA LEU A 173 11.65 2.39 -2.47
C LEU A 173 10.45 1.57 -2.91
N VAL A 174 10.67 0.30 -3.17
CA VAL A 174 9.67 -0.66 -3.60
C VAL A 174 9.23 -1.50 -2.41
N PHE A 175 7.94 -1.53 -2.11
CA PHE A 175 7.34 -2.47 -1.16
C PHE A 175 6.67 -3.60 -1.92
N VAL A 176 6.76 -4.81 -1.39
CA VAL A 176 6.02 -5.98 -1.87
C VAL A 176 5.13 -6.48 -0.75
N ASP A 177 3.81 -6.39 -0.92
CA ASP A 177 2.82 -6.99 -0.03
C ASP A 177 2.77 -8.50 -0.28
N ASN A 178 3.61 -9.25 0.46
CA ASN A 178 3.71 -10.70 0.36
C ASN A 178 2.73 -11.36 1.32
N ASN A 179 1.47 -11.40 0.92
CA ASN A 179 0.38 -12.03 1.67
C ASN A 179 0.12 -13.49 1.24
N ASN A 180 0.91 -14.03 0.31
CA ASN A 180 0.91 -15.40 -0.21
C ASN A 180 -0.34 -15.83 -1.00
N LEU A 181 -1.27 -14.91 -1.29
CA LEU A 181 -2.54 -15.24 -1.95
C LEU A 181 -2.83 -14.30 -3.11
N GLN A 182 -3.16 -14.86 -4.26
CA GLN A 182 -3.72 -14.15 -5.41
C GLN A 182 -5.18 -14.58 -5.65
N ILE A 183 -5.79 -14.15 -6.76
CA ILE A 183 -7.22 -14.34 -7.04
C ILE A 183 -7.63 -15.82 -7.11
N ASP A 184 -6.76 -16.69 -7.63
CA ASP A 184 -7.05 -18.09 -7.92
C ASP A 184 -6.51 -19.07 -6.85
N GLY A 185 -5.75 -18.58 -5.86
CA GLY A 185 -5.18 -19.45 -4.84
C GLY A 185 -3.90 -18.92 -4.19
N ALA A 186 -3.14 -19.83 -3.60
CA ALA A 186 -1.81 -19.50 -3.11
C ALA A 186 -0.88 -19.17 -4.29
N VAL A 187 -0.09 -18.11 -4.15
CA VAL A 187 0.85 -17.70 -5.21
C VAL A 187 1.85 -18.81 -5.55
N SER A 188 2.21 -19.65 -4.55
CA SER A 188 3.06 -20.82 -4.76
C SER A 188 2.48 -21.88 -5.70
N ASP A 189 1.15 -21.98 -5.73
CA ASP A 189 0.43 -23.01 -6.47
C ASP A 189 -0.03 -22.53 -7.85
N VAL A 190 -0.30 -21.23 -7.98
CA VAL A 190 -0.76 -20.63 -9.25
C VAL A 190 0.44 -20.31 -10.15
N MET A 191 1.35 -19.46 -9.67
CA MET A 191 2.62 -19.12 -10.34
C MET A 191 3.60 -18.61 -9.28
N SER A 192 4.55 -19.42 -8.86
CA SER A 192 5.44 -19.13 -7.74
C SER A 192 6.40 -17.97 -8.03
N PRO A 193 6.27 -16.82 -7.33
CA PRO A 193 7.22 -15.71 -7.44
C PRO A 193 8.50 -15.95 -6.62
N TYR A 194 8.56 -16.99 -5.79
CA TYR A 194 9.67 -17.24 -4.87
C TYR A 194 10.95 -17.70 -5.56
N PRO A 195 12.14 -17.46 -4.97
CA PRO A 195 12.36 -16.58 -3.81
C PRO A 195 12.30 -15.10 -4.22
N ILE A 196 11.43 -14.31 -3.56
CA ILE A 196 11.17 -12.92 -3.95
C ILE A 196 12.38 -12.03 -3.67
N ASP A 197 12.92 -12.11 -2.46
CA ASP A 197 14.06 -11.30 -1.99
C ASP A 197 15.32 -11.54 -2.82
N GLU A 198 15.66 -12.79 -3.11
CA GLU A 198 16.81 -13.13 -3.93
C GLU A 198 16.66 -12.60 -5.38
N LYS A 199 15.46 -12.66 -5.95
CA LYS A 199 15.20 -12.11 -7.28
C LYS A 199 15.43 -10.61 -7.32
N PHE A 200 14.84 -9.83 -6.39
CA PHE A 200 15.10 -8.39 -6.32
C PHE A 200 16.59 -8.08 -6.09
N ALA A 201 17.28 -8.86 -5.23
CA ALA A 201 18.72 -8.71 -5.01
C ALA A 201 19.53 -9.00 -6.28
N ALA A 202 19.16 -10.01 -7.07
CA ALA A 202 19.81 -10.33 -8.35
C ALA A 202 19.67 -9.21 -9.39
N PHE A 203 18.58 -8.43 -9.31
CA PHE A 203 18.40 -7.21 -10.10
C PHE A 203 19.15 -5.98 -9.53
N GLY A 204 19.93 -6.15 -8.48
CA GLY A 204 20.81 -5.11 -7.94
C GLY A 204 20.18 -4.18 -6.90
N LEU A 205 19.02 -4.53 -6.33
CA LEU A 205 18.40 -3.76 -5.27
C LEU A 205 19.02 -4.10 -3.90
N PHE A 206 18.95 -3.15 -2.96
CA PHE A 206 19.09 -3.41 -1.55
C PHE A 206 17.79 -4.00 -1.00
N VAL A 207 17.82 -5.23 -0.50
CA VAL A 207 16.59 -5.96 -0.15
C VAL A 207 16.54 -6.26 1.34
N GLN A 208 15.34 -6.11 1.91
CA GLN A 208 15.01 -6.49 3.28
C GLN A 208 13.67 -7.21 3.30
N THR A 209 13.53 -8.19 4.19
CA THR A 209 12.26 -8.89 4.45
C THR A 209 11.89 -8.69 5.90
N VAL A 210 10.69 -8.17 6.17
CA VAL A 210 10.21 -7.82 7.51
C VAL A 210 8.75 -8.22 7.72
N ASP A 211 8.31 -8.26 8.98
CA ASP A 211 6.89 -8.31 9.30
C ASP A 211 6.21 -7.01 8.86
N GLY A 212 5.25 -7.13 7.93
CA GLY A 212 4.51 -6.00 7.37
C GLY A 212 3.41 -5.46 8.29
N HIS A 213 3.23 -6.04 9.47
CA HIS A 213 2.30 -5.59 10.50
C HIS A 213 3.01 -5.05 11.76
N ASP A 214 4.34 -5.08 11.80
CA ASP A 214 5.13 -4.47 12.87
C ASP A 214 5.69 -3.10 12.41
N PHE A 215 5.15 -2.03 12.98
CA PHE A 215 5.57 -0.66 12.69
C PHE A 215 7.04 -0.38 13.02
N ASP A 216 7.62 -1.01 14.05
CA ASP A 216 9.04 -0.84 14.36
C ASP A 216 9.91 -1.50 13.29
N ALA A 217 9.53 -2.70 12.83
CA ALA A 217 10.24 -3.41 11.76
C ALA A 217 10.16 -2.63 10.43
N ILE A 218 8.99 -2.05 10.10
CA ILE A 218 8.82 -1.21 8.90
C ILE A 218 9.69 0.05 9.02
N ASP A 219 9.64 0.77 10.15
CA ASP A 219 10.39 2.01 10.38
C ASP A 219 11.90 1.79 10.26
N GLU A 220 12.42 0.73 10.85
CA GLU A 220 13.84 0.37 10.75
C GLU A 220 14.25 -0.01 9.33
N ALA A 221 13.41 -0.77 8.62
CA ALA A 221 13.69 -1.17 7.26
C ALA A 221 13.70 0.03 6.31
N VAL A 222 12.77 0.96 6.47
CA VAL A 222 12.70 2.19 5.68
C VAL A 222 13.91 3.08 5.95
N LYS A 223 14.30 3.28 7.20
CA LYS A 223 15.51 4.05 7.55
C LYS A 223 16.78 3.47 6.95
N ARG A 224 16.91 2.13 6.96
CA ARG A 224 18.05 1.45 6.32
C ARG A 224 18.02 1.63 4.80
N ALA A 225 16.85 1.51 4.18
CA ALA A 225 16.68 1.73 2.74
C ALA A 225 17.03 3.17 2.34
N GLU A 226 16.71 4.17 3.15
CA GLU A 226 17.05 5.57 2.89
C GLU A 226 18.53 5.89 3.08
N ALA A 227 19.20 5.16 3.98
CA ALA A 227 20.64 5.28 4.18
C ALA A 227 21.44 4.65 3.02
N GLU A 228 20.85 3.70 2.30
CA GLU A 228 21.47 3.07 1.13
C GLU A 228 21.64 4.07 -0.02
N LYS A 229 22.80 4.07 -0.65
CA LYS A 229 23.12 5.01 -1.74
C LYS A 229 23.58 4.27 -2.99
N GLY A 230 23.21 4.84 -4.13
CA GLY A 230 23.66 4.35 -5.43
C GLY A 230 22.92 3.13 -5.96
N ARG A 231 21.87 2.66 -5.30
CA ARG A 231 20.95 1.62 -5.78
C ARG A 231 19.55 1.76 -5.19
N PRO A 232 18.50 1.31 -5.89
CA PRO A 232 17.15 1.28 -5.35
C PRO A 232 17.03 0.25 -4.22
N SER A 233 15.96 0.38 -3.42
CA SER A 233 15.68 -0.55 -2.32
C SER A 233 14.35 -1.26 -2.50
N ALA A 234 14.25 -2.50 -2.01
CA ALA A 234 13.01 -3.25 -1.91
C ALA A 234 12.81 -3.77 -0.48
N ILE A 235 11.58 -3.66 0.02
CA ILE A 235 11.16 -4.22 1.30
C ILE A 235 10.03 -5.22 1.04
N VAL A 236 10.31 -6.50 1.26
CA VAL A 236 9.31 -7.57 1.20
C VAL A 236 8.60 -7.61 2.55
N LEU A 237 7.32 -7.26 2.55
CA LEU A 237 6.47 -7.21 3.72
C LEU A 237 5.75 -8.56 3.87
N LYS A 238 6.07 -9.35 4.88
CA LYS A 238 5.28 -10.52 5.25
C LYS A 238 3.98 -10.05 5.87
N THR A 239 2.87 -10.30 5.19
CA THR A 239 1.55 -9.80 5.57
C THR A 239 0.51 -10.92 5.59
N VAL A 240 -0.66 -10.60 6.12
CA VAL A 240 -1.83 -11.47 6.16
C VAL A 240 -2.92 -10.84 5.29
N LYS A 241 -3.32 -11.52 4.22
CA LYS A 241 -4.47 -11.08 3.42
C LYS A 241 -5.73 -11.03 4.28
N GLY A 242 -6.44 -9.90 4.28
CA GLY A 242 -7.63 -9.74 5.13
C GLY A 242 -7.35 -9.35 6.58
N LYS A 243 -6.12 -8.87 6.89
CA LYS A 243 -5.65 -8.56 8.25
C LYS A 243 -6.61 -7.71 9.08
N GLY A 244 -6.92 -8.22 10.28
CA GLY A 244 -7.76 -7.53 11.27
C GLY A 244 -9.25 -7.91 11.21
N VAL A 245 -9.65 -8.74 10.24
CA VAL A 245 -11.02 -9.30 10.17
C VAL A 245 -10.91 -10.82 10.13
N SER A 246 -11.28 -11.47 11.22
CA SER A 246 -10.98 -12.90 11.48
C SER A 246 -11.42 -13.85 10.37
N PHE A 247 -12.63 -13.66 9.84
CA PHE A 247 -13.17 -14.49 8.76
C PHE A 247 -12.64 -14.15 7.35
N MET A 248 -11.85 -13.05 7.21
CA MET A 248 -11.20 -12.66 5.97
C MET A 248 -9.73 -13.06 5.94
N GLU A 249 -9.09 -13.23 7.11
CA GLU A 249 -7.65 -13.53 7.19
C GLU A 249 -7.32 -14.85 6.47
N ASN A 250 -6.32 -14.78 5.59
CA ASN A 250 -5.83 -15.91 4.79
C ASN A 250 -6.91 -16.63 3.92
N GLN A 251 -7.96 -15.91 3.53
CA GLN A 251 -9.03 -16.45 2.70
C GLN A 251 -9.01 -15.88 1.29
N VAL A 252 -8.77 -16.72 0.29
CA VAL A 252 -8.75 -16.36 -1.14
C VAL A 252 -10.04 -15.69 -1.58
N GLY A 253 -11.19 -16.17 -1.09
CA GLY A 253 -12.51 -15.67 -1.46
C GLY A 253 -12.74 -14.16 -1.19
N TRP A 254 -11.92 -13.55 -0.35
CA TRP A 254 -11.99 -12.11 -0.06
C TRP A 254 -11.07 -11.26 -0.95
N HIS A 255 -10.52 -11.83 -2.01
CA HIS A 255 -9.75 -11.04 -2.96
C HIS A 255 -10.59 -9.93 -3.61
N GLY A 256 -11.77 -10.25 -4.12
CA GLY A 256 -12.62 -9.31 -4.87
C GLY A 256 -14.10 -9.36 -4.50
N LYS A 257 -14.44 -9.68 -3.25
CA LYS A 257 -15.81 -9.85 -2.77
C LYS A 257 -16.13 -8.83 -1.69
N ALA A 258 -17.26 -8.11 -1.84
CA ALA A 258 -17.79 -7.24 -0.79
C ALA A 258 -18.49 -8.07 0.31
N PRO A 259 -18.41 -7.65 1.60
CA PRO A 259 -19.17 -8.28 2.67
C PRO A 259 -20.68 -8.01 2.50
N ASN A 260 -21.50 -8.97 2.96
CA ASN A 260 -22.93 -8.74 3.16
C ASN A 260 -23.17 -7.98 4.48
N ASP A 261 -24.43 -7.68 4.83
CA ASP A 261 -24.80 -6.88 6.00
C ASP A 261 -24.29 -7.50 7.30
N GLU A 262 -24.46 -8.82 7.50
CA GLU A 262 -23.99 -9.55 8.68
C GLU A 262 -22.44 -9.51 8.78
N GLN A 263 -21.77 -9.81 7.68
CA GLN A 263 -20.31 -9.78 7.58
C GLN A 263 -19.73 -8.37 7.77
N TYR A 264 -20.44 -7.35 7.28
CA TYR A 264 -20.07 -5.96 7.50
C TYR A 264 -20.10 -5.61 8.99
N HIS A 265 -21.21 -5.90 9.68
CA HIS A 265 -21.33 -5.60 11.10
C HIS A 265 -20.30 -6.37 11.95
N ALA A 266 -20.07 -7.65 11.64
CA ALA A 266 -19.04 -8.44 12.32
C ALA A 266 -17.63 -7.84 12.13
N ALA A 267 -17.27 -7.48 10.89
CA ALA A 267 -15.97 -6.87 10.60
C ALA A 267 -15.78 -5.51 11.31
N MET A 268 -16.83 -4.66 11.32
CA MET A 268 -16.78 -3.37 12.00
C MET A 268 -16.60 -3.56 13.52
N GLU A 269 -17.33 -4.50 14.12
CA GLU A 269 -17.23 -4.80 15.57
C GLU A 269 -15.82 -5.27 15.95
N GLU A 270 -15.22 -6.20 15.18
CA GLU A 270 -13.84 -6.66 15.40
C GLU A 270 -12.83 -5.51 15.35
N LEU A 271 -12.92 -4.66 14.30
CA LEU A 271 -11.99 -3.56 14.09
C LEU A 271 -12.17 -2.44 15.12
N GLU A 272 -13.41 -2.11 15.51
CA GLU A 272 -13.68 -1.13 16.56
C GLU A 272 -13.22 -1.62 17.93
N LYS A 273 -13.36 -2.92 18.20
CA LYS A 273 -12.85 -3.53 19.42
C LYS A 273 -11.33 -3.42 19.48
N ALA A 274 -10.64 -3.81 18.40
CA ALA A 274 -9.18 -3.68 18.32
C ALA A 274 -8.72 -2.22 18.50
N MET A 275 -9.43 -1.26 17.91
CA MET A 275 -9.13 0.16 18.09
C MET A 275 -9.28 0.61 19.55
N ARG A 276 -10.36 0.21 20.21
CA ARG A 276 -10.57 0.54 21.65
C ARG A 276 -9.50 -0.09 22.55
N GLU A 277 -9.03 -1.29 22.24
CA GLU A 277 -7.94 -1.94 22.98
C GLU A 277 -6.64 -1.12 22.86
N GLU A 278 -6.28 -0.69 21.63
CA GLU A 278 -5.11 0.17 21.42
C GLU A 278 -5.25 1.56 22.10
N GLU A 279 -6.45 2.13 22.15
CA GLU A 279 -6.70 3.41 22.84
C GLU A 279 -6.53 3.28 24.36
N ALA A 280 -6.78 2.11 24.93
CA ALA A 280 -6.72 1.86 26.36
C ALA A 280 -5.29 1.53 26.87
N GLU A 281 -4.37 1.06 26.01
CA GLU A 281 -2.95 0.85 26.34
C GLU A 281 -2.22 2.20 26.54
#